data_69f3387758f47556b2d45af6115a6e25
#
_entry.id   69f3387758f47556b2d45af6115a6e25
#
_cell.length_a   1.000
_cell.length_b   1.000
_cell.length_c   1.000
_cell.angle_alpha   90.00
_cell.angle_beta   90.00
_cell.angle_gamma   90.00
#
_symmetry.space_group_name_H-M   'P 1'
#
loop_
_entity.id
_entity.type
_entity.pdbx_description
1 polymer ?
#
loop_
_entity_poly.entity_id
_entity_poly.type
_entity_poly.pdbx_seq_one_letter_code
_entity_poly.pdbx_strand_id
1 'polypeptide(L)'
;YVLSTKVGRLLEPLDPKSAALEPDPSGLPFRVVHDYGYDGVMRSMEDSLQRLGMNRVDIALIHDIDTHNHGEAAQKRYFREAMNGAYPALKRMRDEGTVRAIGVGVNDWRVCQACLEAGEFDCFLLAGRYTLLDQGALATFLPACLERGVGVIIGAPFNSGILAPGAADGATYDDAKPSPAILEKARRVNQICAGHGVSRAAAALRFPLGHGAVAAVLTGVRSAAQAEENIRLFDEAIPDDLWRELKDEKLI
;
A
#
# COMPACT_ATOMS: atom_id res chain seq x y z
N TYR A 1 13.13 -14.78 3.19
CA TYR A 1 12.00 -13.81 3.13
C TYR A 1 12.39 -12.46 3.73
N VAL A 2 11.70 -11.41 3.32
CA VAL A 2 11.79 -10.06 3.88
C VAL A 2 10.51 -9.80 4.67
N LEU A 3 10.64 -9.45 5.95
CA LEU A 3 9.52 -9.14 6.83
C LEU A 3 9.36 -7.63 6.95
N SER A 4 8.17 -7.15 6.63
CA SER A 4 7.81 -5.74 6.77
C SER A 4 6.66 -5.56 7.75
N THR A 5 6.74 -4.52 8.59
CA THR A 5 5.63 -4.08 9.44
C THR A 5 5.49 -2.56 9.37
N LYS A 6 4.42 -2.06 10.02
CA LYS A 6 4.14 -0.63 10.07
C LYS A 6 4.09 -0.16 11.52
N VAL A 7 4.40 1.13 11.77
CA VAL A 7 4.40 1.79 13.07
C VAL A 7 3.50 3.02 13.07
N GLY A 8 3.16 3.53 14.26
CA GLY A 8 2.32 4.71 14.43
C GLY A 8 0.85 4.40 14.71
N ARG A 9 0.46 3.13 14.70
CA ARG A 9 -0.83 2.65 15.23
C ARG A 9 -0.57 1.75 16.43
N LEU A 10 -1.16 2.10 17.54
CA LEU A 10 -1.15 1.34 18.79
C LEU A 10 -2.51 0.70 19.00
N LEU A 11 -2.53 -0.42 19.69
CA LEU A 11 -3.77 -1.09 20.11
C LEU A 11 -3.94 -0.87 21.61
N GLU A 12 -5.00 -0.17 22.01
CA GLU A 12 -5.38 0.00 23.40
C GLU A 12 -6.58 -0.88 23.72
N PRO A 13 -6.54 -1.62 24.85
CA PRO A 13 -7.70 -2.41 25.27
C PRO A 13 -8.92 -1.52 25.46
N LEU A 14 -10.07 -1.96 24.95
CA LEU A 14 -11.35 -1.34 25.23
C LEU A 14 -11.81 -1.72 26.65
N ASP A 15 -12.41 -0.78 27.37
CA ASP A 15 -13.21 -1.11 28.54
C ASP A 15 -14.29 -2.13 28.13
N PRO A 16 -14.52 -3.21 28.90
CA PRO A 16 -15.53 -4.22 28.59
C PRO A 16 -16.93 -3.66 28.32
N LYS A 17 -17.27 -2.51 28.92
CA LYS A 17 -18.54 -1.81 28.67
C LYS A 17 -18.55 -1.07 27.33
N SER A 18 -17.40 -0.57 26.89
CA SER A 18 -17.24 0.15 25.62
C SER A 18 -17.07 -0.81 24.44
N ALA A 19 -16.49 -1.98 24.64
CA ALA A 19 -16.30 -2.99 23.60
C ALA A 19 -17.62 -3.47 22.95
N ALA A 20 -18.73 -3.37 23.68
CA ALA A 20 -20.07 -3.68 23.14
C ALA A 20 -20.67 -2.55 22.28
N LEU A 21 -20.13 -1.32 22.41
CA LEU A 21 -20.65 -0.12 21.74
C LEU A 21 -19.83 0.29 20.51
N GLU A 22 -18.56 -0.11 20.47
CA GLU A 22 -17.61 0.18 19.38
C GLU A 22 -16.95 -1.13 18.89
N PRO A 23 -17.70 -2.04 18.26
CA PRO A 23 -17.11 -3.28 17.79
C PRO A 23 -16.10 -2.98 16.68
N ASP A 24 -14.83 -3.32 16.92
CA ASP A 24 -13.82 -3.41 15.88
C ASP A 24 -14.30 -4.41 14.81
N PRO A 25 -14.20 -4.09 13.51
CA PRO A 25 -14.51 -5.04 12.43
C PRO A 25 -13.75 -6.37 12.53
N SER A 26 -12.60 -6.41 13.20
CA SER A 26 -11.85 -7.63 13.50
C SER A 26 -12.45 -8.46 14.64
N GLY A 27 -13.40 -7.91 15.40
CA GLY A 27 -13.97 -8.54 16.59
C GLY A 27 -13.04 -8.58 17.80
N LEU A 28 -11.91 -7.89 17.76
CA LEU A 28 -10.97 -7.81 18.89
C LEU A 28 -11.34 -6.65 19.82
N PRO A 29 -11.17 -6.79 21.15
CA PRO A 29 -11.55 -5.78 22.13
C PRO A 29 -10.47 -4.67 22.26
N PHE A 30 -10.07 -4.09 21.11
CA PHE A 30 -9.07 -3.04 21.04
C PHE A 30 -9.57 -1.86 20.21
N ARG A 31 -9.13 -0.66 20.54
CA ARG A 31 -9.22 0.52 19.69
C ARG A 31 -7.84 0.85 19.11
N VAL A 32 -7.83 1.40 17.92
CA VAL A 32 -6.63 1.92 17.28
C VAL A 32 -6.40 3.36 17.76
N VAL A 33 -5.18 3.62 18.27
CA VAL A 33 -4.72 4.95 18.63
C VAL A 33 -3.54 5.32 17.75
N HIS A 34 -3.60 6.52 17.14
CA HIS A 34 -2.51 7.02 16.30
C HIS A 34 -1.53 7.81 17.16
N ASP A 35 -0.28 7.38 17.17
CA ASP A 35 0.83 8.04 17.86
C ASP A 35 2.08 7.94 16.96
N TYR A 36 2.39 9.04 16.28
CA TYR A 36 3.56 9.16 15.42
C TYR A 36 4.74 9.85 16.12
N GLY A 37 4.62 10.09 17.43
CA GLY A 37 5.72 10.55 18.27
C GLY A 37 6.80 9.48 18.40
N TYR A 38 7.99 9.91 18.80
CA TYR A 38 9.16 9.02 18.94
C TYR A 38 8.87 7.80 19.83
N ASP A 39 8.36 8.04 21.04
CA ASP A 39 8.09 6.97 22.02
C ASP A 39 6.93 6.07 21.59
N GLY A 40 5.89 6.64 20.94
CA GLY A 40 4.78 5.89 20.38
C GLY A 40 5.23 4.91 19.29
N VAL A 41 6.15 5.35 18.43
CA VAL A 41 6.72 4.51 17.37
C VAL A 41 7.61 3.41 17.96
N MET A 42 8.45 3.71 18.95
CA MET A 42 9.25 2.69 19.64
C MET A 42 8.36 1.62 20.26
N ARG A 43 7.29 2.03 20.97
CA ARG A 43 6.31 1.10 21.55
C ARG A 43 5.58 0.30 20.47
N SER A 44 5.17 0.92 19.37
CA SER A 44 4.51 0.24 18.25
C SER A 44 5.39 -0.86 17.65
N MET A 45 6.71 -0.63 17.58
CA MET A 45 7.67 -1.64 17.09
C MET A 45 7.79 -2.80 18.10
N GLU A 46 7.96 -2.51 19.39
CA GLU A 46 8.03 -3.53 20.45
C GLU A 46 6.79 -4.41 20.48
N ASP A 47 5.60 -3.80 20.42
CA ASP A 47 4.32 -4.51 20.34
C ASP A 47 4.24 -5.41 19.09
N SER A 48 4.77 -4.96 17.96
CA SER A 48 4.80 -5.72 16.73
C SER A 48 5.70 -6.95 16.85
N LEU A 49 6.90 -6.81 17.41
CA LEU A 49 7.83 -7.92 17.64
C LEU A 49 7.23 -8.96 18.59
N GLN A 50 6.55 -8.50 19.67
CA GLN A 50 5.87 -9.40 20.61
C GLN A 50 4.72 -10.16 19.95
N ARG A 51 3.84 -9.49 19.19
CA ARG A 51 2.73 -10.14 18.47
C ARG A 51 3.22 -11.12 17.41
N LEU A 52 4.33 -10.83 16.74
CA LEU A 52 4.91 -11.71 15.73
C LEU A 52 5.72 -12.86 16.35
N GLY A 53 6.10 -12.77 17.63
CA GLY A 53 7.02 -13.72 18.25
C GLY A 53 8.41 -13.70 17.62
N MET A 54 8.88 -12.54 17.14
CA MET A 54 10.11 -12.38 16.39
C MET A 54 11.01 -11.33 17.05
N ASN A 55 12.31 -11.46 16.83
CA ASN A 55 13.30 -10.53 17.38
C ASN A 55 13.73 -9.42 16.41
N ARG A 56 13.22 -9.44 15.17
CA ARG A 56 13.53 -8.44 14.13
C ARG A 56 12.43 -8.34 13.09
N VAL A 57 12.40 -7.21 12.41
CA VAL A 57 11.77 -7.00 11.10
C VAL A 57 12.79 -6.40 10.14
N ASP A 58 12.60 -6.59 8.85
CA ASP A 58 13.56 -6.07 7.86
C ASP A 58 13.18 -4.64 7.42
N ILE A 59 11.89 -4.35 7.29
CA ILE A 59 11.38 -3.04 6.83
C ILE A 59 10.34 -2.50 7.81
N ALA A 60 10.54 -1.27 8.28
CA ALA A 60 9.59 -0.55 9.11
C ALA A 60 9.01 0.66 8.36
N LEU A 61 7.68 0.77 8.30
CA LEU A 61 6.99 1.83 7.56
C LEU A 61 6.13 2.68 8.49
N ILE A 62 6.17 3.99 8.36
CA ILE A 62 5.20 4.90 8.99
C ILE A 62 3.84 4.66 8.34
N HIS A 63 2.79 4.40 9.13
CA HIS A 63 1.50 3.96 8.65
C HIS A 63 0.52 5.12 8.49
N ASP A 64 -0.06 5.26 7.28
CA ASP A 64 -1.26 6.07 7.01
C ASP A 64 -1.23 7.50 7.60
N ILE A 65 -0.28 8.31 7.16
CA ILE A 65 -0.22 9.74 7.48
C ILE A 65 -0.82 10.61 6.36
N ASP A 66 -1.79 10.06 5.63
CA ASP A 66 -2.43 10.67 4.47
C ASP A 66 -3.84 11.23 4.76
N THR A 67 -4.36 11.95 3.78
CA THR A 67 -5.69 12.56 3.86
C THR A 67 -6.81 11.54 3.79
N HIS A 68 -6.60 10.41 3.12
CA HIS A 68 -7.58 9.33 3.01
C HIS A 68 -7.98 8.80 4.39
N ASN A 69 -7.00 8.65 5.27
CA ASN A 69 -7.21 8.10 6.61
C ASN A 69 -7.60 9.15 7.66
N HIS A 70 -7.19 10.42 7.49
CA HIS A 70 -7.31 11.42 8.55
C HIS A 70 -8.06 12.69 8.15
N GLY A 71 -8.37 12.89 6.88
CA GLY A 71 -8.86 14.16 6.35
C GLY A 71 -7.76 15.25 6.35
N GLU A 72 -8.00 16.33 5.64
CA GLU A 72 -6.99 17.39 5.39
C GLU A 72 -6.48 18.08 6.67
N ALA A 73 -7.36 18.34 7.62
CA ALA A 73 -7.00 19.07 8.84
C ALA A 73 -6.04 18.27 9.74
N ALA A 74 -6.29 16.98 9.93
CA ALA A 74 -5.49 16.12 10.78
C ALA A 74 -4.22 15.63 10.07
N GLN A 75 -4.26 15.45 8.74
CA GLN A 75 -3.13 15.00 7.94
C GLN A 75 -1.89 15.88 8.14
N LYS A 76 -2.03 17.20 8.07
CA LYS A 76 -0.90 18.15 8.25
C LYS A 76 -0.25 18.04 9.65
N ARG A 77 -1.07 17.76 10.67
CA ARG A 77 -0.57 17.54 12.02
C ARG A 77 0.20 16.22 12.09
N TYR A 78 -0.39 15.14 11.62
CA TYR A 78 0.24 13.81 11.67
C TYR A 78 1.49 13.72 10.79
N PHE A 79 1.51 14.41 9.65
CA PHE A 79 2.72 14.51 8.84
C PHE A 79 3.87 15.17 9.63
N ARG A 80 3.61 16.29 10.30
CA ARG A 80 4.63 16.97 11.13
C ARG A 80 5.06 16.12 12.31
N GLU A 81 4.12 15.47 13.00
CA GLU A 81 4.41 14.56 14.10
C GLU A 81 5.27 13.39 13.63
N ALA A 82 4.93 12.78 12.50
CA ALA A 82 5.69 11.70 11.91
C ALA A 82 7.11 12.11 11.51
N MET A 83 7.29 13.27 10.89
CA MET A 83 8.63 13.73 10.49
C MET A 83 9.48 14.14 11.68
N ASN A 84 8.89 14.62 12.78
CA ASN A 84 9.62 15.03 13.99
C ASN A 84 9.79 13.91 15.03
N GLY A 85 8.99 12.84 14.96
CA GLY A 85 8.98 11.73 15.92
C GLY A 85 9.25 10.38 15.27
N ALA A 86 8.36 9.92 14.38
CA ALA A 86 8.46 8.60 13.76
C ALA A 86 9.72 8.46 12.88
N TYR A 87 10.01 9.45 12.04
CA TYR A 87 11.20 9.41 11.19
C TYR A 87 12.51 9.32 11.98
N PRO A 88 12.79 10.18 12.99
CA PRO A 88 13.97 10.02 13.84
C PRO A 88 14.05 8.67 14.57
N ALA A 89 12.92 8.14 15.05
CA ALA A 89 12.88 6.83 15.70
C ALA A 89 13.26 5.69 14.72
N LEU A 90 12.67 5.68 13.51
CA LEU A 90 13.00 4.70 12.49
C LEU A 90 14.45 4.86 11.99
N LYS A 91 14.91 6.10 11.81
CA LYS A 91 16.31 6.35 11.41
C LYS A 91 17.28 5.78 12.44
N ARG A 92 17.02 5.98 13.73
CA ARG A 92 17.82 5.38 14.80
C ARG A 92 17.81 3.86 14.73
N MET A 93 16.63 3.21 14.56
CA MET A 93 16.53 1.76 14.43
C MET A 93 17.33 1.22 13.25
N ARG A 94 17.36 1.95 12.12
CA ARG A 94 18.17 1.60 10.95
C ARG A 94 19.66 1.74 11.24
N ASP A 95 20.07 2.86 11.84
CA ASP A 95 21.46 3.15 12.17
C ASP A 95 22.02 2.14 13.20
N GLU A 96 21.18 1.64 14.12
CA GLU A 96 21.52 0.59 15.09
C GLU A 96 21.41 -0.84 14.50
N GLY A 97 20.89 -1.00 13.28
CA GLY A 97 20.73 -2.30 12.62
C GLY A 97 19.52 -3.12 13.09
N THR A 98 18.62 -2.53 13.89
CA THR A 98 17.37 -3.17 14.35
C THR A 98 16.41 -3.43 13.18
N VAL A 99 16.38 -2.52 12.20
CA VAL A 99 15.73 -2.69 10.90
C VAL A 99 16.73 -2.44 9.78
N ARG A 100 16.48 -2.99 8.59
CA ARG A 100 17.37 -2.84 7.43
C ARG A 100 16.97 -1.66 6.55
N ALA A 101 15.67 -1.35 6.50
CA ALA A 101 15.12 -0.29 5.68
C ALA A 101 13.95 0.39 6.40
N ILE A 102 13.78 1.68 6.12
CA ILE A 102 12.69 2.50 6.65
C ILE A 102 11.91 3.17 5.52
N GLY A 103 10.64 3.42 5.77
CA GLY A 103 9.77 4.01 4.76
C GLY A 103 8.44 4.52 5.30
N VAL A 104 7.53 4.74 4.36
CA VAL A 104 6.16 5.18 4.63
C VAL A 104 5.18 4.31 3.84
N GLY A 105 4.05 3.91 4.47
CA GLY A 105 2.99 3.13 3.84
C GLY A 105 1.67 3.88 3.87
N VAL A 106 1.20 4.35 2.71
CA VAL A 106 0.03 5.25 2.57
C VAL A 106 -0.74 5.02 1.26
N ASN A 107 -1.92 5.64 1.15
CA ASN A 107 -2.78 5.63 -0.03
C ASN A 107 -2.71 6.94 -0.86
N ASP A 108 -1.74 7.81 -0.60
CA ASP A 108 -1.56 9.06 -1.34
C ASP A 108 -0.08 9.25 -1.74
N TRP A 109 0.20 9.21 -3.05
CA TRP A 109 1.56 9.40 -3.57
C TRP A 109 2.13 10.79 -3.29
N ARG A 110 1.28 11.82 -3.07
CA ARG A 110 1.73 13.18 -2.73
C ARG A 110 2.36 13.23 -1.35
N VAL A 111 1.84 12.45 -0.43
CA VAL A 111 2.44 12.27 0.91
C VAL A 111 3.78 11.56 0.81
N CYS A 112 3.87 10.52 -0.03
CA CYS A 112 5.15 9.86 -0.32
C CYS A 112 6.16 10.84 -0.92
N GLN A 113 5.74 11.67 -1.88
CA GLN A 113 6.57 12.71 -2.48
C GLN A 113 7.10 13.71 -1.43
N ALA A 114 6.21 14.20 -0.56
CA ALA A 114 6.60 15.13 0.52
C ALA A 114 7.59 14.48 1.51
N CYS A 115 7.40 13.19 1.84
CA CYS A 115 8.35 12.45 2.67
C CYS A 115 9.70 12.27 1.97
N LEU A 116 9.71 11.92 0.68
CA LEU A 116 10.91 11.78 -0.14
C LEU A 116 11.74 13.07 -0.19
N GLU A 117 11.08 14.24 -0.16
CA GLU A 117 11.72 15.55 -0.12
C GLU A 117 12.22 15.93 1.27
N ALA A 118 11.55 15.46 2.33
CA ALA A 118 11.82 15.86 3.71
C ALA A 118 12.77 14.92 4.47
N GLY A 119 13.06 13.72 3.96
CA GLY A 119 13.89 12.73 4.67
C GLY A 119 14.56 11.71 3.76
N GLU A 120 15.44 10.90 4.36
CA GLU A 120 16.17 9.82 3.70
C GLU A 120 15.46 8.49 3.99
N PHE A 121 14.52 8.13 3.14
CA PHE A 121 13.80 6.87 3.18
C PHE A 121 14.37 5.87 2.17
N ASP A 122 14.33 4.58 2.50
CA ASP A 122 14.82 3.50 1.64
C ASP A 122 13.74 2.98 0.72
N CYS A 123 12.47 3.05 1.16
CA CYS A 123 11.34 2.59 0.36
C CYS A 123 10.02 3.28 0.71
N PHE A 124 9.02 3.13 -0.18
CA PHE A 124 7.64 3.51 0.06
C PHE A 124 6.70 2.35 -0.26
N LEU A 125 5.63 2.18 0.51
CA LEU A 125 4.52 1.34 0.16
C LEU A 125 3.35 2.24 -0.24
N LEU A 126 3.06 2.27 -1.53
CA LEU A 126 1.99 3.06 -2.11
C LEU A 126 0.82 2.14 -2.51
N ALA A 127 -0.31 2.27 -1.83
CA ALA A 127 -1.45 1.41 -2.06
C ALA A 127 -2.47 2.02 -3.04
N GLY A 128 -2.78 1.28 -4.11
CA GLY A 128 -3.85 1.58 -5.06
C GLY A 128 -3.63 2.81 -5.97
N ARG A 129 -2.44 3.42 -5.97
CA ARG A 129 -2.16 4.69 -6.68
C ARG A 129 -1.10 4.58 -7.79
N TYR A 130 -0.75 3.36 -8.17
CA TYR A 130 -0.07 3.05 -9.42
C TYR A 130 -0.54 1.67 -9.90
N THR A 131 -1.65 1.68 -10.61
CA THR A 131 -2.39 0.49 -11.06
C THR A 131 -2.91 0.73 -12.48
N LEU A 132 -3.56 -0.27 -13.09
CA LEU A 132 -4.25 -0.10 -14.39
C LEU A 132 -5.33 1.00 -14.37
N LEU A 133 -5.84 1.38 -13.20
CA LEU A 133 -6.90 2.39 -13.07
C LEU A 133 -6.39 3.77 -12.63
N ASP A 134 -5.25 3.82 -11.95
CA ASP A 134 -4.66 5.07 -11.44
C ASP A 134 -3.16 5.10 -11.73
N GLN A 135 -2.69 6.10 -12.45
CA GLN A 135 -1.28 6.31 -12.80
C GLN A 135 -0.74 7.68 -12.34
N GLY A 136 -1.44 8.35 -11.42
CA GLY A 136 -1.07 9.70 -10.97
C GLY A 136 0.35 9.81 -10.41
N ALA A 137 0.88 8.75 -9.82
CA ALA A 137 2.25 8.69 -9.30
C ALA A 137 3.35 8.77 -10.37
N LEU A 138 3.03 8.50 -11.64
CA LEU A 138 3.98 8.59 -12.77
C LEU A 138 4.46 10.01 -13.06
N ALA A 139 3.67 11.03 -12.72
CA ALA A 139 3.99 12.40 -13.11
C ALA A 139 5.27 12.92 -12.42
N THR A 140 5.49 12.56 -11.16
CA THR A 140 6.61 13.11 -10.37
C THR A 140 7.20 12.08 -9.40
N PHE A 141 6.39 11.39 -8.61
CA PHE A 141 6.86 10.56 -7.50
C PHE A 141 7.71 9.37 -7.94
N LEU A 142 7.22 8.55 -8.87
CA LEU A 142 7.95 7.37 -9.33
C LEU A 142 9.27 7.72 -10.04
N PRO A 143 9.31 8.73 -10.93
CA PRO A 143 10.57 9.21 -11.51
C PRO A 143 11.58 9.69 -10.43
N ALA A 144 11.11 10.46 -9.43
CA ALA A 144 11.97 10.93 -8.34
C ALA A 144 12.51 9.79 -7.46
N CYS A 145 11.71 8.75 -7.22
CA CYS A 145 12.18 7.54 -6.54
C CYS A 145 13.26 6.82 -7.34
N LEU A 146 13.06 6.68 -8.65
CA LEU A 146 14.05 6.04 -9.53
C LEU A 146 15.38 6.79 -9.52
N GLU A 147 15.33 8.12 -9.67
CA GLU A 147 16.52 8.98 -9.65
C GLU A 147 17.29 8.87 -8.33
N ARG A 148 16.60 8.76 -7.21
CA ARG A 148 17.22 8.66 -5.87
C ARG A 148 17.54 7.23 -5.43
N GLY A 149 17.25 6.23 -6.25
CA GLY A 149 17.46 4.82 -5.90
C GLY A 149 16.57 4.32 -4.77
N VAL A 150 15.38 4.93 -4.57
CA VAL A 150 14.41 4.58 -3.54
C VAL A 150 13.40 3.58 -4.11
N GLY A 151 13.22 2.43 -3.45
CA GLY A 151 12.31 1.39 -3.90
C GLY A 151 10.85 1.70 -3.61
N VAL A 152 9.94 1.32 -4.52
CA VAL A 152 8.50 1.44 -4.28
C VAL A 152 7.84 0.07 -4.29
N ILE A 153 7.06 -0.22 -3.25
CA ILE A 153 6.21 -1.40 -3.14
C ILE A 153 4.79 -0.94 -3.49
N ILE A 154 4.21 -1.51 -4.52
CA ILE A 154 2.82 -1.19 -4.89
C ILE A 154 1.88 -2.15 -4.17
N GLY A 155 1.12 -1.62 -3.21
CA GLY A 155 0.04 -2.34 -2.55
C GLY A 155 -1.28 -2.21 -3.30
N ALA A 156 -2.25 -3.07 -2.97
CA ALA A 156 -3.60 -3.06 -3.52
C ALA A 156 -3.67 -2.99 -5.06
N PRO A 157 -2.94 -3.85 -5.82
CA PRO A 157 -2.91 -3.80 -7.29
C PRO A 157 -4.29 -4.04 -7.91
N PHE A 158 -5.22 -4.64 -7.17
CA PHE A 158 -6.58 -4.92 -7.58
C PHE A 158 -7.59 -3.81 -7.28
N ASN A 159 -7.16 -2.67 -6.71
CA ASN A 159 -8.01 -1.52 -6.37
C ASN A 159 -9.30 -1.93 -5.64
N SER A 160 -9.15 -2.43 -4.41
CA SER A 160 -10.26 -2.91 -3.54
C SER A 160 -11.15 -3.99 -4.19
N GLY A 161 -10.62 -4.71 -5.19
CA GLY A 161 -11.27 -5.86 -5.79
C GLY A 161 -11.83 -5.67 -7.20
N ILE A 162 -11.96 -4.44 -7.71
CA ILE A 162 -12.52 -4.20 -9.06
C ILE A 162 -11.69 -4.85 -10.18
N LEU A 163 -10.38 -5.04 -9.97
CA LEU A 163 -9.47 -5.74 -10.88
C LEU A 163 -9.18 -7.19 -10.48
N ALA A 164 -9.72 -7.66 -9.36
CA ALA A 164 -9.49 -9.02 -8.86
C ALA A 164 -10.09 -10.11 -9.76
N PRO A 165 -9.64 -11.37 -9.64
CA PRO A 165 -10.27 -12.51 -10.29
C PRO A 165 -11.75 -12.60 -9.91
N GLY A 166 -12.61 -12.87 -10.89
CA GLY A 166 -14.05 -13.06 -10.64
C GLY A 166 -14.78 -11.83 -10.08
N ALA A 167 -14.21 -10.62 -10.20
CA ALA A 167 -14.89 -9.40 -9.78
C ALA A 167 -16.27 -9.28 -10.45
N ALA A 168 -17.32 -9.40 -9.63
CA ALA A 168 -18.72 -9.34 -10.04
C ALA A 168 -19.28 -7.91 -9.95
N ASP A 169 -20.53 -7.75 -10.40
CA ASP A 169 -21.32 -6.55 -10.12
C ASP A 169 -21.34 -6.30 -8.61
N GLY A 170 -20.84 -5.13 -8.18
CA GLY A 170 -20.69 -4.80 -6.76
C GLY A 170 -19.24 -4.74 -6.25
N ALA A 171 -18.24 -5.00 -7.10
CA ALA A 171 -16.84 -4.76 -6.74
C ALA A 171 -16.61 -3.29 -6.35
N THR A 172 -15.74 -3.08 -5.35
CA THR A 172 -15.42 -1.75 -4.84
C THR A 172 -14.14 -1.18 -5.47
N TYR A 173 -14.04 0.13 -5.43
CA TYR A 173 -12.84 0.91 -5.72
C TYR A 173 -12.63 1.88 -4.56
N ASP A 174 -11.42 1.89 -3.96
CA ASP A 174 -11.14 2.66 -2.73
C ASP A 174 -12.16 2.38 -1.60
N ASP A 175 -12.52 1.09 -1.45
CA ASP A 175 -13.48 0.57 -0.48
C ASP A 175 -14.89 1.19 -0.56
N ALA A 176 -15.18 1.87 -1.67
CA ALA A 176 -16.46 2.51 -1.95
C ALA A 176 -17.04 2.05 -3.31
N LYS A 177 -18.27 2.47 -3.59
CA LYS A 177 -18.91 2.25 -4.88
C LYS A 177 -18.14 3.00 -5.97
N PRO A 178 -17.66 2.32 -7.04
CA PRO A 178 -16.93 2.97 -8.12
C PRO A 178 -17.78 4.01 -8.86
N SER A 179 -17.15 5.08 -9.31
CA SER A 179 -17.79 6.04 -10.23
C SER A 179 -18.05 5.39 -11.60
N PRO A 180 -19.02 5.91 -12.39
CA PRO A 180 -19.26 5.43 -13.76
C PRO A 180 -18.00 5.45 -14.63
N ALA A 181 -17.13 6.45 -14.47
CA ALA A 181 -15.89 6.58 -15.21
C ALA A 181 -14.89 5.45 -14.88
N ILE A 182 -14.75 5.10 -13.59
CA ILE A 182 -13.90 3.98 -13.15
C ILE A 182 -14.45 2.64 -13.64
N LEU A 183 -15.77 2.43 -13.59
CA LEU A 183 -16.41 1.23 -14.11
C LEU A 183 -16.15 1.08 -15.62
N GLU A 184 -16.32 2.15 -16.39
CA GLU A 184 -16.06 2.14 -17.83
C GLU A 184 -14.59 1.88 -18.14
N LYS A 185 -13.66 2.52 -17.41
CA LYS A 185 -12.23 2.26 -17.56
C LYS A 185 -11.91 0.79 -17.27
N ALA A 186 -12.41 0.23 -16.17
CA ALA A 186 -12.20 -1.17 -15.80
C ALA A 186 -12.79 -2.14 -16.84
N ARG A 187 -13.98 -1.82 -17.41
CA ARG A 187 -14.61 -2.61 -18.48
C ARG A 187 -13.75 -2.61 -19.74
N ARG A 188 -13.23 -1.45 -20.18
CA ARG A 188 -12.36 -1.34 -21.35
C ARG A 188 -11.04 -2.09 -21.15
N VAL A 189 -10.40 -1.94 -20.00
CA VAL A 189 -9.21 -2.72 -19.64
C VAL A 189 -9.49 -4.22 -19.73
N ASN A 190 -10.63 -4.68 -19.18
CA ASN A 190 -11.01 -6.09 -19.25
C ASN A 190 -11.24 -6.58 -20.70
N GLN A 191 -11.84 -5.76 -21.55
CA GLN A 191 -12.06 -6.12 -22.96
C GLN A 191 -10.75 -6.29 -23.72
N ILE A 192 -9.80 -5.37 -23.55
CA ILE A 192 -8.48 -5.45 -24.19
C ILE A 192 -7.73 -6.68 -23.66
N CYS A 193 -7.68 -6.88 -22.36
CA CYS A 193 -7.05 -8.09 -21.78
C CYS A 193 -7.64 -9.37 -22.39
N ALA A 194 -8.97 -9.48 -22.46
CA ALA A 194 -9.65 -10.64 -23.03
C ALA A 194 -9.34 -10.82 -24.53
N GLY A 195 -9.21 -9.73 -25.30
CA GLY A 195 -8.80 -9.76 -26.70
C GLY A 195 -7.42 -10.36 -26.93
N HIS A 196 -6.51 -10.20 -25.96
CA HIS A 196 -5.17 -10.80 -25.95
C HIS A 196 -5.10 -12.16 -25.23
N GLY A 197 -6.23 -12.70 -24.78
CA GLY A 197 -6.26 -13.97 -24.04
C GLY A 197 -5.62 -13.89 -22.63
N VAL A 198 -5.49 -12.69 -22.07
CA VAL A 198 -4.88 -12.41 -20.77
C VAL A 198 -5.96 -12.13 -19.72
N SER A 199 -5.81 -12.63 -18.52
CA SER A 199 -6.70 -12.23 -17.44
C SER A 199 -6.42 -10.79 -16.99
N ARG A 200 -7.47 -10.01 -16.72
CA ARG A 200 -7.34 -8.66 -16.16
C ARG A 200 -6.53 -8.65 -14.87
N ALA A 201 -6.68 -9.67 -14.04
CA ALA A 201 -5.99 -9.79 -12.77
C ALA A 201 -4.47 -10.04 -12.96
N ALA A 202 -4.08 -10.85 -13.94
CA ALA A 202 -2.67 -11.03 -14.30
C ALA A 202 -2.05 -9.71 -14.78
N ALA A 203 -2.74 -8.99 -15.66
CA ALA A 203 -2.31 -7.67 -16.12
C ALA A 203 -2.19 -6.68 -14.95
N ALA A 204 -3.13 -6.67 -14.00
CA ALA A 204 -3.09 -5.80 -12.82
C ALA A 204 -1.89 -6.08 -11.90
N LEU A 205 -1.50 -7.35 -11.74
CA LEU A 205 -0.33 -7.73 -10.96
C LEU A 205 1.00 -7.33 -11.65
N ARG A 206 1.05 -7.42 -12.96
CA ARG A 206 2.29 -7.20 -13.73
C ARG A 206 2.51 -5.74 -14.11
N PHE A 207 1.45 -4.97 -14.30
CA PHE A 207 1.51 -3.56 -14.72
C PHE A 207 2.49 -2.72 -13.87
N PRO A 208 2.43 -2.74 -12.53
CA PRO A 208 3.29 -1.86 -11.74
C PRO A 208 4.79 -2.12 -11.92
N LEU A 209 5.18 -3.36 -12.21
CA LEU A 209 6.58 -3.74 -12.42
C LEU A 209 7.18 -3.18 -13.73
N GLY A 210 6.36 -2.57 -14.58
CA GLY A 210 6.84 -1.86 -15.76
C GLY A 210 7.62 -0.58 -15.46
N HIS A 211 7.60 -0.07 -14.23
CA HIS A 211 8.38 1.10 -13.83
C HIS A 211 9.59 0.70 -12.96
N GLY A 212 10.78 1.18 -13.32
CA GLY A 212 12.04 0.78 -12.69
C GLY A 212 12.19 1.11 -11.18
N ALA A 213 11.38 2.01 -10.63
CA ALA A 213 11.36 2.27 -9.19
C ALA A 213 10.56 1.22 -8.40
N VAL A 214 9.69 0.43 -9.08
CA VAL A 214 8.84 -0.54 -8.40
C VAL A 214 9.63 -1.82 -8.14
N ALA A 215 9.90 -2.07 -6.87
CA ALA A 215 10.66 -3.24 -6.40
C ALA A 215 9.78 -4.48 -6.17
N ALA A 216 8.49 -4.29 -5.84
CA ALA A 216 7.57 -5.39 -5.55
C ALA A 216 6.11 -4.97 -5.69
N VAL A 217 5.24 -5.96 -5.90
CA VAL A 217 3.78 -5.81 -5.83
C VAL A 217 3.26 -6.62 -4.65
N LEU A 218 2.49 -5.99 -3.79
CA LEU A 218 1.96 -6.57 -2.56
C LEU A 218 0.46 -6.80 -2.68
N THR A 219 0.04 -8.07 -2.62
CA THR A 219 -1.37 -8.48 -2.59
C THR A 219 -1.79 -8.88 -1.19
N GLY A 220 -3.00 -8.51 -0.78
CA GLY A 220 -3.66 -9.09 0.38
C GLY A 220 -4.25 -10.45 0.02
N VAL A 221 -4.05 -11.45 0.89
CA VAL A 221 -4.63 -12.78 0.74
C VAL A 221 -5.30 -13.21 2.05
N ARG A 222 -6.42 -13.93 1.95
CA ARG A 222 -7.20 -14.44 3.09
C ARG A 222 -7.17 -15.96 3.18
N SER A 223 -6.55 -16.65 2.20
CA SER A 223 -6.45 -18.11 2.16
C SER A 223 -5.24 -18.55 1.34
N ALA A 224 -4.78 -19.77 1.56
CA ALA A 224 -3.74 -20.39 0.75
C ALA A 224 -4.13 -20.44 -0.74
N ALA A 225 -5.38 -20.77 -1.05
CA ALA A 225 -5.88 -20.81 -2.42
C ALA A 225 -5.75 -19.45 -3.14
N GLN A 226 -6.03 -18.34 -2.46
CA GLN A 226 -5.81 -16.99 -3.03
C GLN A 226 -4.32 -16.70 -3.27
N ALA A 227 -3.44 -17.16 -2.37
CA ALA A 227 -2.00 -17.00 -2.57
C ALA A 227 -1.51 -17.78 -3.80
N GLU A 228 -1.93 -19.04 -3.93
CA GLU A 228 -1.62 -19.89 -5.08
C GLU A 228 -2.17 -19.31 -6.40
N GLU A 229 -3.39 -18.80 -6.38
CA GLU A 229 -3.99 -18.13 -7.54
C GLU A 229 -3.21 -16.87 -7.94
N ASN A 230 -2.83 -16.02 -6.99
CA ASN A 230 -2.02 -14.83 -7.27
C ASN A 230 -0.65 -15.18 -7.86
N ILE A 231 0.00 -16.26 -7.38
CA ILE A 231 1.26 -16.76 -7.95
C ILE A 231 1.04 -17.21 -9.40
N ARG A 232 0.03 -18.03 -9.65
CA ARG A 232 -0.30 -18.50 -11.01
C ARG A 232 -0.59 -17.34 -11.96
N LEU A 233 -1.36 -16.34 -11.52
CA LEU A 233 -1.66 -15.14 -12.31
C LEU A 233 -0.41 -14.30 -12.58
N PHE A 234 0.50 -14.23 -11.63
CA PHE A 234 1.76 -13.50 -11.78
C PHE A 234 2.67 -14.14 -12.84
N ASP A 235 2.63 -15.47 -12.97
CA ASP A 235 3.40 -16.25 -13.96
C ASP A 235 2.75 -16.30 -15.34
N GLU A 236 1.52 -15.78 -15.50
CA GLU A 236 0.82 -15.73 -16.79
C GLU A 236 1.60 -14.88 -17.80
N ALA A 237 1.79 -15.41 -19.00
CA ALA A 237 2.50 -14.70 -20.07
C ALA A 237 1.63 -13.54 -20.59
N ILE A 238 2.19 -12.33 -20.58
CA ILE A 238 1.51 -11.13 -21.07
C ILE A 238 2.25 -10.59 -22.29
N PRO A 239 1.62 -10.57 -23.49
CA PRO A 239 2.25 -10.07 -24.69
C PRO A 239 2.45 -8.55 -24.64
N ASP A 240 3.55 -8.05 -25.20
CA ASP A 240 3.85 -6.61 -25.25
C ASP A 240 2.77 -5.80 -26.00
N ASP A 241 2.08 -6.43 -26.94
CA ASP A 241 0.98 -5.83 -27.71
C ASP A 241 -0.17 -5.39 -26.80
N LEU A 242 -0.45 -6.11 -25.74
CA LEU A 242 -1.45 -5.71 -24.74
C LEU A 242 -1.11 -4.35 -24.12
N TRP A 243 0.15 -4.16 -23.72
CA TRP A 243 0.58 -2.89 -23.13
C TRP A 243 0.55 -1.74 -24.13
N ARG A 244 0.88 -2.01 -25.41
CA ARG A 244 0.78 -1.02 -26.49
C ARG A 244 -0.67 -0.59 -26.70
N GLU A 245 -1.59 -1.53 -26.83
CA GLU A 245 -3.01 -1.23 -27.02
C GLU A 245 -3.60 -0.44 -25.86
N LEU A 246 -3.28 -0.81 -24.59
CA LEU A 246 -3.71 -0.06 -23.42
C LEU A 246 -3.21 1.39 -23.43
N LYS A 247 -1.97 1.64 -23.90
CA LYS A 247 -1.41 2.99 -24.05
C LYS A 247 -2.08 3.78 -25.18
N ASP A 248 -2.25 3.16 -26.35
CA ASP A 248 -2.87 3.79 -27.52
C ASP A 248 -4.31 4.22 -27.21
N GLU A 249 -5.02 3.42 -26.41
CA GLU A 249 -6.36 3.69 -25.89
C GLU A 249 -6.36 4.66 -24.67
N LYS A 250 -5.19 5.14 -24.24
CA LYS A 250 -5.02 6.07 -23.10
C LYS A 250 -5.61 5.56 -21.79
N LEU A 251 -5.52 4.27 -21.58
CA LEU A 251 -5.98 3.62 -20.35
C LEU A 251 -4.85 3.51 -19.29
N ILE A 252 -3.60 3.54 -19.77
CA ILE A 252 -2.39 3.54 -18.93
C ILE A 252 -1.36 4.54 -19.42
#